data_f0d89821936c2757f8bb20b7c2e4a04f
#
_entry.id   f0d89821936c2757f8bb20b7c2e4a04f
#
_cell.length_a   1.000
_cell.length_b   1.000
_cell.length_c   1.000
_cell.angle_alpha   90.00
_cell.angle_beta   90.00
_cell.angle_gamma   90.00
#
_symmetry.space_group_name_H-M   'P 1'
#
loop_
_entity.id
_entity.type
_entity.pdbx_description
1 polymer ?
#
loop_
_entity_poly.entity_id
_entity_poly.type
_entity_poly.pdbx_seq_one_letter_code
_entity_poly.pdbx_strand_id
1 'polypeptide(L)'
;MLKNKEFRMMVSIAVVITMAISICGYALCGIPAFIMSILLGGSLTGIFIMTTKKRYEAIASLSSYLEKILAGLEAPNILDQEEGELSLLKTNIYKATSTLQYQKELLAKDKVALANAIADISHQLKTPLTSMIVMNDLLKTEDDMERRMEFLQTQSNQLDRMSWLIQTLLKLSKIDAGTIEMKMDEVRADVLMREAIKPFGIQMDLRNIRYSTNITNVLLKCDKNWTVEAIQNIVKNCIEHMEDGGELQAFTNETNIFTEIVIEDTGCGITEEDLPHIFERFYKGKNAGKDSVGIGLALSKTIINSQHGDILVASTPGKGTKFNVRFYKTII
;
A
#
# COMPACT_ATOMS: atom_id res chain seq x y z
N MET A 1 -13.82 42.75 -15.06
CA MET A 1 -15.25 42.97 -15.16
C MET A 1 -15.61 43.99 -16.26
N LEU A 2 -15.17 45.24 -16.19
CA LEU A 2 -15.49 46.29 -17.20
C LEU A 2 -15.01 46.03 -18.63
N LYS A 3 -14.04 45.14 -18.84
CA LYS A 3 -13.56 44.72 -20.17
C LYS A 3 -14.48 43.68 -20.84
N ASN A 4 -15.39 43.03 -20.08
CA ASN A 4 -16.30 42.05 -20.64
C ASN A 4 -17.41 42.74 -21.46
N LYS A 5 -17.52 42.38 -22.76
CA LYS A 5 -18.46 42.93 -23.69
C LYS A 5 -19.92 42.65 -23.28
N GLU A 6 -20.18 41.43 -22.78
CA GLU A 6 -21.53 41.03 -22.35
C GLU A 6 -21.99 41.81 -21.11
N PHE A 7 -21.11 42.00 -20.13
CA PHE A 7 -21.42 42.78 -18.93
C PHE A 7 -21.77 44.23 -19.28
N ARG A 8 -20.97 44.87 -20.13
CA ARG A 8 -21.25 46.24 -20.59
C ARG A 8 -22.59 46.34 -21.33
N MET A 9 -22.88 45.33 -22.17
CA MET A 9 -24.14 45.27 -22.91
C MET A 9 -25.33 45.14 -21.96
N MET A 10 -25.27 44.26 -20.95
CA MET A 10 -26.35 44.11 -19.95
C MET A 10 -26.58 45.37 -19.14
N VAL A 11 -25.51 46.04 -18.69
CA VAL A 11 -25.64 47.31 -17.96
C VAL A 11 -26.21 48.39 -18.86
N SER A 12 -25.79 48.49 -20.13
CA SER A 12 -26.35 49.44 -21.08
C SER A 12 -27.86 49.22 -21.35
N ILE A 13 -28.26 47.94 -21.49
CA ILE A 13 -29.68 47.58 -21.67
C ILE A 13 -30.48 47.96 -20.42
N ALA A 14 -29.96 47.64 -19.21
CA ALA A 14 -30.65 48.00 -17.96
C ALA A 14 -30.84 49.51 -17.81
N VAL A 15 -29.84 50.31 -18.17
CA VAL A 15 -29.93 51.79 -18.17
C VAL A 15 -30.96 52.31 -19.18
N VAL A 16 -30.95 51.75 -20.40
CA VAL A 16 -31.93 52.13 -21.45
C VAL A 16 -33.38 51.82 -21.03
N ILE A 17 -33.57 50.60 -20.46
CA ILE A 17 -34.90 50.20 -19.96
C ILE A 17 -35.35 51.11 -18.81
N THR A 18 -34.45 51.41 -17.85
CA THR A 18 -34.77 52.33 -16.75
C THR A 18 -35.16 53.73 -17.25
N MET A 19 -34.42 54.27 -18.22
CA MET A 19 -34.78 55.56 -18.84
C MET A 19 -36.13 55.53 -19.56
N ALA A 20 -36.42 54.49 -20.33
CA ALA A 20 -37.67 54.31 -21.00
C ALA A 20 -38.88 54.29 -20.04
N ILE A 21 -38.72 53.47 -18.95
CA ILE A 21 -39.76 53.39 -17.89
C ILE A 21 -39.95 54.76 -17.20
N SER A 22 -38.83 55.45 -16.92
CA SER A 22 -38.87 56.74 -16.25
C SER A 22 -39.58 57.85 -17.10
N ILE A 23 -39.35 57.87 -18.40
CA ILE A 23 -40.02 58.79 -19.34
C ILE A 23 -41.52 58.48 -19.42
N CYS A 24 -41.84 57.15 -19.50
CA CYS A 24 -43.25 56.76 -19.55
C CYS A 24 -43.99 57.10 -18.23
N GLY A 25 -43.33 56.87 -17.07
CA GLY A 25 -43.85 57.19 -15.74
C GLY A 25 -44.07 58.70 -15.59
N TYR A 26 -43.18 59.51 -16.11
CA TYR A 26 -43.38 61.01 -16.16
C TYR A 26 -44.62 61.43 -16.94
N ALA A 27 -44.81 60.85 -18.13
CA ALA A 27 -45.95 61.13 -18.95
C ALA A 27 -47.29 60.76 -18.36
N LEU A 28 -47.36 59.70 -17.56
CA LEU A 28 -48.57 59.14 -16.96
C LEU A 28 -48.90 59.71 -15.55
N CYS A 29 -47.91 59.92 -14.71
CA CYS A 29 -48.12 60.22 -13.28
C CYS A 29 -47.30 61.45 -12.78
N GLY A 30 -46.56 62.12 -13.65
CA GLY A 30 -45.82 63.34 -13.34
C GLY A 30 -44.48 63.10 -12.62
N ILE A 31 -43.90 64.15 -12.03
CA ILE A 31 -42.56 64.18 -11.41
C ILE A 31 -42.32 63.09 -10.34
N PRO A 32 -43.28 62.79 -9.43
CA PRO A 32 -43.00 61.77 -8.38
C PRO A 32 -42.72 60.38 -8.95
N ALA A 33 -43.45 59.96 -10.00
CA ALA A 33 -43.23 58.65 -10.63
C ALA A 33 -41.87 58.55 -11.36
N PHE A 34 -41.40 59.64 -11.96
CA PHE A 34 -40.12 59.79 -12.61
C PHE A 34 -38.97 59.55 -11.57
N ILE A 35 -39.01 60.21 -10.42
CA ILE A 35 -38.00 60.07 -9.36
C ILE A 35 -37.99 58.67 -8.80
N MET A 36 -39.16 58.12 -8.53
CA MET A 36 -39.28 56.74 -7.98
C MET A 36 -38.71 55.68 -8.94
N SER A 37 -38.98 55.81 -10.24
CA SER A 37 -38.48 54.85 -11.25
C SER A 37 -36.96 54.93 -11.45
N ILE A 38 -36.37 56.14 -11.40
CA ILE A 38 -34.90 56.28 -11.44
C ILE A 38 -34.25 55.70 -10.20
N LEU A 39 -34.79 55.96 -9.00
CA LEU A 39 -34.27 55.43 -7.74
C LEU A 39 -34.34 53.89 -7.75
N LEU A 40 -35.47 53.31 -8.17
CA LEU A 40 -35.64 51.85 -8.24
C LEU A 40 -34.69 51.20 -9.26
N GLY A 41 -34.61 51.76 -10.48
CA GLY A 41 -33.72 51.27 -11.53
C GLY A 41 -32.25 51.45 -11.17
N GLY A 42 -31.88 52.55 -10.54
CA GLY A 42 -30.54 52.78 -10.02
C GLY A 42 -30.15 51.78 -8.92
N SER A 43 -31.05 51.51 -7.96
CA SER A 43 -30.80 50.52 -6.91
C SER A 43 -30.66 49.09 -7.46
N LEU A 44 -31.52 48.67 -8.37
CA LEU A 44 -31.46 47.36 -9.02
C LEU A 44 -30.17 47.19 -9.83
N THR A 45 -29.77 48.20 -10.62
CA THR A 45 -28.50 48.18 -11.34
C THR A 45 -27.30 48.15 -10.43
N GLY A 46 -27.34 48.88 -9.30
CA GLY A 46 -26.31 48.84 -8.28
C GLY A 46 -26.12 47.45 -7.62
N ILE A 47 -27.24 46.83 -7.25
CA ILE A 47 -27.24 45.46 -6.70
C ILE A 47 -26.71 44.47 -7.73
N PHE A 48 -27.14 44.57 -8.99
CA PHE A 48 -26.66 43.72 -10.08
C PHE A 48 -25.13 43.84 -10.28
N ILE A 49 -24.60 45.06 -10.30
CA ILE A 49 -23.16 45.30 -10.42
C ILE A 49 -22.40 44.70 -9.25
N MET A 50 -22.90 44.88 -8.01
CA MET A 50 -22.27 44.39 -6.80
C MET A 50 -22.23 42.83 -6.75
N THR A 51 -23.35 42.18 -7.05
CA THR A 51 -23.45 40.73 -7.10
C THR A 51 -22.56 40.12 -8.20
N THR A 52 -22.56 40.74 -9.36
CA THR A 52 -21.74 40.33 -10.50
C THR A 52 -20.24 40.50 -10.18
N LYS A 53 -19.84 41.56 -9.49
CA LYS A 53 -18.47 41.79 -9.07
C LYS A 53 -18.00 40.67 -8.11
N LYS A 54 -18.80 40.33 -7.10
CA LYS A 54 -18.49 39.21 -6.20
C LYS A 54 -18.28 37.87 -6.94
N ARG A 55 -19.14 37.57 -7.93
CA ARG A 55 -19.01 36.37 -8.77
C ARG A 55 -17.71 36.36 -9.57
N TYR A 56 -17.31 37.48 -10.17
CA TYR A 56 -16.05 37.57 -10.90
C TYR A 56 -14.82 37.43 -10.00
N GLU A 57 -14.84 37.99 -8.81
CA GLU A 57 -13.75 37.82 -7.81
C GLU A 57 -13.62 36.40 -7.38
N ALA A 58 -14.72 35.69 -7.14
CA ALA A 58 -14.72 34.28 -6.75
C ALA A 58 -14.24 33.36 -7.90
N ILE A 59 -14.59 33.63 -9.14
CA ILE A 59 -14.08 32.91 -10.32
C ILE A 59 -12.57 33.17 -10.49
N ALA A 60 -12.10 34.39 -10.30
CA ALA A 60 -10.69 34.75 -10.40
C ALA A 60 -9.86 34.02 -9.30
N SER A 61 -10.37 33.94 -8.06
CA SER A 61 -9.73 33.22 -6.99
C SER A 61 -9.62 31.72 -7.28
N LEU A 62 -10.69 31.15 -7.87
CA LEU A 62 -10.69 29.73 -8.26
C LEU A 62 -9.69 29.43 -9.39
N SER A 63 -9.59 30.32 -10.39
CA SER A 63 -8.61 30.24 -11.47
C SER A 63 -7.19 30.30 -10.92
N SER A 64 -6.90 31.26 -10.04
CA SER A 64 -5.59 31.38 -9.37
C SER A 64 -5.24 30.16 -8.52
N TYR A 65 -6.24 29.57 -7.84
CA TYR A 65 -6.06 28.33 -7.09
C TYR A 65 -5.63 27.18 -8.01
N LEU A 66 -6.33 26.99 -9.13
CA LEU A 66 -6.00 25.95 -10.11
C LEU A 66 -4.61 26.15 -10.72
N GLU A 67 -4.24 27.39 -11.05
CA GLU A 67 -2.91 27.72 -11.57
C GLU A 67 -1.79 27.33 -10.57
N LYS A 68 -1.99 27.61 -9.28
CA LYS A 68 -1.02 27.21 -8.24
C LYS A 68 -0.90 25.71 -8.12
N ILE A 69 -2.02 24.99 -8.10
CA ILE A 69 -2.02 23.50 -8.04
C ILE A 69 -1.29 22.92 -9.27
N LEU A 70 -1.58 23.42 -10.48
CA LEU A 70 -0.92 22.97 -11.71
C LEU A 70 0.59 23.27 -11.72
N ALA A 71 0.99 24.39 -11.11
CA ALA A 71 2.40 24.73 -10.91
C ALA A 71 3.10 23.90 -9.81
N GLY A 72 2.38 23.02 -9.09
CA GLY A 72 2.92 22.24 -7.99
C GLY A 72 3.19 23.05 -6.73
N LEU A 73 2.61 24.24 -6.60
CA LEU A 73 2.73 25.10 -5.43
C LEU A 73 1.62 24.79 -4.42
N GLU A 74 1.91 25.05 -3.15
CA GLU A 74 0.87 25.00 -2.12
C GLU A 74 -0.21 26.04 -2.41
N ALA A 75 -1.45 25.59 -2.48
CA ALA A 75 -2.61 26.46 -2.70
C ALA A 75 -3.38 26.61 -1.37
N PRO A 76 -3.84 27.83 -1.05
CA PRO A 76 -4.64 28.05 0.14
C PRO A 76 -5.95 27.27 0.06
N ASN A 77 -6.53 26.95 1.21
CA ASN A 77 -7.86 26.33 1.27
C ASN A 77 -8.89 27.32 0.68
N ILE A 78 -9.64 26.86 -0.33
CA ILE A 78 -10.68 27.66 -1.02
C ILE A 78 -12.09 27.35 -0.49
N LEU A 79 -12.21 26.45 0.47
CA LEU A 79 -13.51 26.11 1.06
C LEU A 79 -14.04 27.32 1.85
N ASP A 80 -15.24 27.72 1.54
CA ASP A 80 -16.03 28.69 2.29
C ASP A 80 -17.32 28.04 2.81
N GLN A 81 -17.96 28.69 3.77
CA GLN A 81 -19.24 28.24 4.36
C GLN A 81 -20.44 28.92 3.66
N GLU A 82 -20.21 29.61 2.53
CA GLU A 82 -21.31 30.25 1.80
C GLU A 82 -22.12 29.20 1.03
N GLU A 83 -23.43 29.34 1.04
CA GLU A 83 -24.33 28.49 0.25
C GLU A 83 -24.44 29.05 -1.15
N GLY A 84 -24.41 28.17 -2.17
CA GLY A 84 -24.63 28.57 -3.57
C GLY A 84 -23.89 27.67 -4.58
N GLU A 85 -24.25 27.82 -5.84
CA GLU A 85 -23.68 27.04 -6.95
C GLU A 85 -22.16 27.17 -7.06
N LEU A 86 -21.62 28.35 -6.76
CA LEU A 86 -20.17 28.61 -6.83
C LEU A 86 -19.42 27.95 -5.70
N SER A 87 -20.02 27.85 -4.50
CA SER A 87 -19.46 27.13 -3.37
C SER A 87 -19.43 25.62 -3.62
N LEU A 88 -20.49 25.07 -4.25
CA LEU A 88 -20.51 23.67 -4.67
C LEU A 88 -19.38 23.38 -5.69
N LEU A 89 -19.18 24.28 -6.67
CA LEU A 89 -18.09 24.16 -7.65
C LEU A 89 -16.72 24.20 -6.98
N LYS A 90 -16.50 25.14 -6.05
CA LYS A 90 -15.25 25.22 -5.25
C LYS A 90 -14.98 23.90 -4.50
N THR A 91 -16.00 23.37 -3.83
CA THR A 91 -15.90 22.09 -3.09
C THR A 91 -15.56 20.92 -4.00
N ASN A 92 -16.20 20.82 -5.16
CA ASN A 92 -15.93 19.74 -6.12
C ASN A 92 -14.51 19.84 -6.71
N ILE A 93 -14.06 21.04 -7.04
CA ILE A 93 -12.70 21.26 -7.52
C ILE A 93 -11.68 20.93 -6.43
N TYR A 94 -11.91 21.36 -5.19
CA TYR A 94 -11.04 21.03 -4.05
C TYR A 94 -10.94 19.52 -3.84
N LYS A 95 -12.08 18.80 -3.83
CA LYS A 95 -12.08 17.33 -3.72
C LYS A 95 -11.31 16.68 -4.86
N ALA A 96 -11.56 17.10 -6.10
CA ALA A 96 -10.86 16.54 -7.27
C ALA A 96 -9.34 16.78 -7.20
N THR A 97 -8.91 18.01 -6.88
CA THR A 97 -7.49 18.35 -6.78
C THR A 97 -6.80 17.65 -5.61
N SER A 98 -7.46 17.55 -4.44
CA SER A 98 -6.94 16.81 -3.28
C SER A 98 -6.79 15.31 -3.58
N THR A 99 -7.76 14.71 -4.28
CA THR A 99 -7.67 13.31 -4.71
C THR A 99 -6.52 13.09 -5.68
N LEU A 100 -6.35 13.97 -6.68
CA LEU A 100 -5.24 13.90 -7.62
C LEU A 100 -3.88 14.07 -6.94
N GLN A 101 -3.78 14.96 -5.98
CA GLN A 101 -2.56 15.19 -5.21
C GLN A 101 -2.19 13.95 -4.37
N TYR A 102 -3.18 13.37 -3.69
CA TYR A 102 -3.00 12.12 -2.95
C TYR A 102 -2.56 10.95 -3.86
N GLN A 103 -3.19 10.80 -5.04
CA GLN A 103 -2.79 9.77 -6.01
C GLN A 103 -1.37 10.00 -6.54
N LYS A 104 -0.98 11.25 -6.79
CA LYS A 104 0.39 11.60 -7.20
C LYS A 104 1.41 11.23 -6.13
N GLU A 105 1.13 11.51 -4.87
CA GLU A 105 2.01 11.15 -3.75
C GLU A 105 2.12 9.63 -3.59
N LEU A 106 1.00 8.90 -3.71
CA LEU A 106 1.00 7.44 -3.67
C LEU A 106 1.84 6.87 -4.81
N LEU A 107 1.63 7.33 -6.04
CA LEU A 107 2.41 6.90 -7.21
C LEU A 107 3.91 7.21 -7.07
N ALA A 108 4.27 8.36 -6.47
CA ALA A 108 5.66 8.70 -6.19
C ALA A 108 6.29 7.73 -5.18
N LYS A 109 5.57 7.36 -4.12
CA LYS A 109 6.00 6.36 -3.13
C LYS A 109 6.17 4.98 -3.78
N ASP A 110 5.20 4.56 -4.59
CA ASP A 110 5.27 3.27 -5.30
C ASP A 110 6.46 3.22 -6.26
N LYS A 111 6.75 4.31 -6.97
CA LYS A 111 7.90 4.42 -7.87
C LYS A 111 9.22 4.27 -7.12
N VAL A 112 9.36 4.91 -5.96
CA VAL A 112 10.56 4.79 -5.11
C VAL A 112 10.68 3.37 -4.56
N ALA A 113 9.59 2.78 -4.07
CA ALA A 113 9.56 1.41 -3.57
C ALA A 113 9.98 0.41 -4.67
N LEU A 114 9.48 0.58 -5.90
CA LEU A 114 9.86 -0.25 -7.05
C LEU A 114 11.35 -0.09 -7.40
N ALA A 115 11.88 1.14 -7.40
CA ALA A 115 13.29 1.38 -7.69
C ALA A 115 14.20 0.71 -6.64
N ASN A 116 13.84 0.82 -5.36
CA ASN A 116 14.56 0.15 -4.27
C ASN A 116 14.50 -1.38 -4.42
N ALA A 117 13.33 -1.95 -4.71
CA ALA A 117 13.17 -3.38 -4.93
C ALA A 117 14.05 -3.89 -6.09
N ILE A 118 14.12 -3.16 -7.21
CA ILE A 118 15.00 -3.52 -8.35
C ILE A 118 16.47 -3.46 -7.95
N ALA A 119 16.89 -2.45 -7.17
CA ALA A 119 18.26 -2.33 -6.69
C ALA A 119 18.62 -3.51 -5.76
N ASP A 120 17.73 -3.87 -4.84
CA ASP A 120 17.90 -5.00 -3.92
C ASP A 120 17.99 -6.34 -4.67
N ILE A 121 17.09 -6.57 -5.63
CA ILE A 121 17.14 -7.76 -6.50
C ILE A 121 18.48 -7.85 -7.22
N SER A 122 18.93 -6.74 -7.81
CA SER A 122 20.19 -6.68 -8.55
C SER A 122 21.38 -7.04 -7.63
N HIS A 123 21.37 -6.52 -6.41
CA HIS A 123 22.40 -6.81 -5.42
C HIS A 123 22.36 -8.28 -4.97
N GLN A 124 21.18 -8.85 -4.70
CA GLN A 124 21.03 -10.24 -4.27
C GLN A 124 21.36 -11.26 -5.39
N LEU A 125 21.24 -10.88 -6.66
CA LEU A 125 21.66 -11.71 -7.79
C LEU A 125 23.16 -11.58 -8.08
N LYS A 126 23.75 -10.40 -7.89
CA LYS A 126 25.18 -10.15 -8.17
C LYS A 126 26.10 -11.01 -7.29
N THR A 127 25.77 -11.13 -6.00
CA THR A 127 26.61 -11.88 -5.04
C THR A 127 26.80 -13.36 -5.42
N PRO A 128 25.74 -14.18 -5.62
CA PRO A 128 25.88 -15.56 -6.03
C PRO A 128 26.53 -15.70 -7.42
N LEU A 129 26.21 -14.78 -8.36
CA LEU A 129 26.82 -14.78 -9.67
C LEU A 129 28.34 -14.56 -9.60
N THR A 130 28.79 -13.60 -8.80
CA THR A 130 30.23 -13.35 -8.59
C THR A 130 30.90 -14.57 -7.96
N SER A 131 30.27 -15.21 -6.96
CA SER A 131 30.77 -16.44 -6.37
C SER A 131 30.95 -17.56 -7.43
N MET A 132 29.93 -17.75 -8.29
CA MET A 132 30.03 -18.77 -9.35
C MET A 132 31.12 -18.48 -10.36
N ILE A 133 31.34 -17.20 -10.73
CA ILE A 133 32.44 -16.81 -11.63
C ILE A 133 33.79 -17.17 -11.00
N VAL A 134 34.01 -16.83 -9.73
CA VAL A 134 35.24 -17.17 -9.00
C VAL A 134 35.45 -18.68 -8.92
N MET A 135 34.41 -19.45 -8.56
CA MET A 135 34.51 -20.91 -8.52
C MET A 135 34.84 -21.52 -9.88
N ASN A 136 34.24 -20.97 -10.96
CA ASN A 136 34.53 -21.42 -12.32
C ASN A 136 35.99 -21.14 -12.73
N ASP A 137 36.56 -20.01 -12.30
CA ASP A 137 37.96 -19.70 -12.58
C ASP A 137 38.92 -20.59 -11.76
N LEU A 138 38.60 -20.85 -10.51
CA LEU A 138 39.34 -21.78 -9.66
C LEU A 138 39.33 -23.23 -10.23
N LEU A 139 38.18 -23.69 -10.72
CA LEU A 139 38.03 -25.01 -11.33
C LEU A 139 38.92 -25.24 -12.55
N LYS A 140 39.35 -24.18 -13.25
CA LYS A 140 40.24 -24.30 -14.42
C LYS A 140 41.69 -24.67 -14.04
N THR A 141 42.11 -24.31 -12.83
CA THR A 141 43.49 -24.46 -12.36
C THR A 141 43.65 -25.42 -11.17
N GLU A 142 42.56 -25.95 -10.65
CA GLU A 142 42.56 -26.85 -9.50
C GLU A 142 42.79 -28.29 -10.00
N ASP A 143 43.84 -28.93 -9.54
CA ASP A 143 44.18 -30.33 -9.88
C ASP A 143 43.66 -31.33 -8.82
N ASP A 144 43.39 -30.86 -7.60
CA ASP A 144 42.85 -31.68 -6.51
C ASP A 144 41.37 -32.00 -6.75
N MET A 145 41.05 -33.29 -6.86
CA MET A 145 39.70 -33.75 -7.15
C MET A 145 38.71 -33.43 -6.00
N GLU A 146 39.15 -33.48 -4.75
CA GLU A 146 38.30 -33.18 -3.58
C GLU A 146 37.89 -31.70 -3.58
N ARG A 147 38.85 -30.80 -3.80
CA ARG A 147 38.57 -29.37 -3.94
C ARG A 147 37.70 -29.02 -5.15
N ARG A 148 37.90 -29.73 -6.28
CA ARG A 148 37.03 -29.56 -7.45
C ARG A 148 35.59 -29.93 -7.12
N MET A 149 35.37 -31.01 -6.38
CA MET A 149 34.02 -31.39 -5.96
C MET A 149 33.39 -30.35 -5.02
N GLU A 150 34.18 -29.80 -4.08
CA GLU A 150 33.72 -28.70 -3.21
C GLU A 150 33.30 -27.45 -4.00
N PHE A 151 34.08 -27.04 -5.01
CA PHE A 151 33.75 -25.90 -5.86
C PHE A 151 32.46 -26.14 -6.68
N LEU A 152 32.32 -27.36 -7.24
CA LEU A 152 31.11 -27.75 -7.98
C LEU A 152 29.88 -27.77 -7.06
N GLN A 153 30.00 -28.28 -5.84
CA GLN A 153 28.92 -28.27 -4.86
C GLN A 153 28.52 -26.83 -4.48
N THR A 154 29.52 -25.96 -4.29
CA THR A 154 29.29 -24.53 -4.02
C THR A 154 28.56 -23.86 -5.16
N GLN A 155 28.95 -24.12 -6.42
CA GLN A 155 28.25 -23.60 -7.60
C GLN A 155 26.78 -24.07 -7.66
N SER A 156 26.56 -25.39 -7.43
CA SER A 156 25.20 -25.94 -7.40
C SER A 156 24.33 -25.24 -6.36
N ASN A 157 24.85 -25.04 -5.16
CA ASN A 157 24.15 -24.35 -4.07
C ASN A 157 23.80 -22.89 -4.45
N GLN A 158 24.70 -22.17 -5.16
CA GLN A 158 24.44 -20.83 -5.64
C GLN A 158 23.36 -20.79 -6.74
N LEU A 159 23.36 -21.77 -7.65
CA LEU A 159 22.34 -21.91 -8.69
C LEU A 159 20.95 -22.17 -8.08
N ASP A 160 20.88 -23.09 -7.12
CA ASP A 160 19.62 -23.40 -6.41
C ASP A 160 19.07 -22.17 -5.67
N ARG A 161 19.96 -21.42 -5.01
CA ARG A 161 19.61 -20.16 -4.34
C ARG A 161 19.08 -19.13 -5.33
N MET A 162 19.72 -18.93 -6.48
CA MET A 162 19.24 -18.01 -7.52
C MET A 162 17.89 -18.44 -8.09
N SER A 163 17.73 -19.74 -8.38
CA SER A 163 16.47 -20.30 -8.86
C SER A 163 15.33 -20.05 -7.87
N TRP A 164 15.55 -20.35 -6.60
CA TRP A 164 14.57 -20.07 -5.55
C TRP A 164 14.22 -18.58 -5.46
N LEU A 165 15.24 -17.69 -5.51
CA LEU A 165 15.03 -16.24 -5.45
C LEU A 165 14.15 -15.76 -6.60
N ILE A 166 14.46 -16.18 -7.84
CA ILE A 166 13.68 -15.80 -9.04
C ILE A 166 12.23 -16.30 -8.92
N GLN A 167 12.03 -17.56 -8.52
CA GLN A 167 10.68 -18.12 -8.35
C GLN A 167 9.88 -17.36 -7.29
N THR A 168 10.51 -17.03 -6.17
CA THR A 168 9.86 -16.28 -5.08
C THR A 168 9.47 -14.87 -5.52
N LEU A 169 10.33 -14.17 -6.26
CA LEU A 169 10.05 -12.86 -6.83
C LEU A 169 8.90 -12.90 -7.85
N LEU A 170 8.89 -13.92 -8.72
CA LEU A 170 7.79 -14.11 -9.66
C LEU A 170 6.46 -14.36 -8.96
N LYS A 171 6.46 -15.14 -7.86
CA LYS A 171 5.27 -15.37 -7.04
C LYS A 171 4.76 -14.06 -6.42
N LEU A 172 5.66 -13.30 -5.77
CA LEU A 172 5.33 -11.99 -5.21
C LEU A 172 4.75 -11.05 -6.26
N SER A 173 5.42 -10.92 -7.40
CA SER A 173 4.96 -10.05 -8.50
C SER A 173 3.57 -10.42 -9.01
N LYS A 174 3.27 -11.72 -9.14
CA LYS A 174 1.95 -12.20 -9.59
C LYS A 174 0.86 -11.94 -8.55
N ILE A 175 1.15 -12.10 -7.25
CA ILE A 175 0.20 -11.81 -6.18
C ILE A 175 -0.08 -10.31 -6.12
N ASP A 176 0.98 -9.46 -6.14
CA ASP A 176 0.84 -7.99 -6.10
C ASP A 176 0.04 -7.45 -7.31
N ALA A 177 0.25 -8.03 -8.49
CA ALA A 177 -0.52 -7.68 -9.69
C ALA A 177 -1.97 -8.18 -9.68
N GLY A 178 -2.39 -8.95 -8.64
CA GLY A 178 -3.72 -9.54 -8.58
C GLY A 178 -4.01 -10.55 -9.70
N THR A 179 -2.97 -11.10 -10.35
CA THR A 179 -3.10 -12.03 -11.48
C THR A 179 -3.30 -13.48 -11.04
N ILE A 180 -3.23 -13.74 -9.74
CA ILE A 180 -3.48 -15.06 -9.16
C ILE A 180 -4.88 -15.10 -8.56
N GLU A 181 -5.69 -16.01 -9.03
CA GLU A 181 -6.97 -16.37 -8.40
C GLU A 181 -6.70 -17.40 -7.31
N MET A 182 -6.89 -16.99 -6.03
CA MET A 182 -6.78 -17.88 -4.89
C MET A 182 -8.00 -18.79 -4.80
N LYS A 183 -7.78 -20.10 -4.69
CA LYS A 183 -8.85 -21.08 -4.50
C LYS A 183 -9.23 -21.15 -3.03
N MET A 184 -10.28 -20.44 -2.66
CA MET A 184 -10.73 -20.32 -1.27
C MET A 184 -11.60 -21.52 -0.86
N ASP A 185 -10.96 -22.61 -0.43
CA ASP A 185 -11.61 -23.83 0.04
C ASP A 185 -11.64 -23.90 1.58
N GLU A 186 -12.55 -24.71 2.14
CA GLU A 186 -12.51 -25.05 3.56
C GLU A 186 -11.45 -26.12 3.80
N VAL A 187 -10.38 -25.75 4.47
CA VAL A 187 -9.22 -26.61 4.73
C VAL A 187 -9.02 -26.77 6.25
N ARG A 188 -8.74 -27.99 6.67
CA ARG A 188 -8.43 -28.27 8.08
C ARG A 188 -7.06 -27.76 8.47
N ALA A 189 -6.97 -27.10 9.62
CA ALA A 189 -5.72 -26.55 10.14
C ALA A 189 -4.62 -27.60 10.36
N ASP A 190 -4.99 -28.82 10.83
CA ASP A 190 -4.05 -29.91 11.03
C ASP A 190 -3.41 -30.42 9.73
N VAL A 191 -4.17 -30.40 8.63
CA VAL A 191 -3.66 -30.75 7.29
C VAL A 191 -2.63 -29.73 6.82
N LEU A 192 -2.94 -28.43 6.97
CA LEU A 192 -2.03 -27.34 6.60
C LEU A 192 -0.70 -27.46 7.35
N MET A 193 -0.76 -27.61 8.68
CA MET A 193 0.46 -27.70 9.48
C MET A 193 1.26 -28.96 9.18
N ARG A 194 0.61 -30.11 9.01
CA ARG A 194 1.30 -31.36 8.68
C ARG A 194 2.05 -31.26 7.35
N GLU A 195 1.44 -30.68 6.33
CA GLU A 195 2.10 -30.47 5.04
C GLU A 195 3.21 -29.43 5.12
N ALA A 196 3.03 -28.39 5.92
CA ALA A 196 4.03 -27.34 6.09
C ALA A 196 5.30 -27.84 6.85
N ILE A 197 5.12 -28.68 7.87
CA ILE A 197 6.24 -29.20 8.69
C ILE A 197 7.01 -30.32 7.96
N LYS A 198 6.35 -31.09 7.12
CA LYS A 198 6.91 -32.29 6.48
C LYS A 198 8.30 -32.11 5.85
N PRO A 199 8.61 -31.00 5.12
CA PRO A 199 9.94 -30.81 4.52
C PRO A 199 11.07 -30.64 5.55
N PHE A 200 10.75 -30.24 6.77
CA PHE A 200 11.72 -29.86 7.80
C PHE A 200 12.01 -31.00 8.81
N GLY A 201 11.37 -32.15 8.70
CA GLY A 201 11.49 -33.24 9.65
C GLY A 201 12.94 -33.66 9.87
N ILE A 202 13.69 -33.95 8.81
CA ILE A 202 15.10 -34.35 8.90
C ILE A 202 15.96 -33.25 9.53
N GLN A 203 15.73 -32.00 9.16
CA GLN A 203 16.49 -30.88 9.71
C GLN A 203 16.22 -30.68 11.21
N MET A 204 14.99 -30.84 11.65
CA MET A 204 14.62 -30.80 13.07
C MET A 204 15.26 -31.95 13.86
N ASP A 205 15.23 -33.17 13.30
CA ASP A 205 15.86 -34.33 13.94
C ASP A 205 17.36 -34.13 14.10
N LEU A 206 18.07 -33.67 13.05
CA LEU A 206 19.51 -33.41 13.09
C LEU A 206 19.91 -32.36 14.12
N ARG A 207 19.05 -31.34 14.34
CA ARG A 207 19.27 -30.26 15.31
C ARG A 207 18.61 -30.52 16.66
N ASN A 208 18.05 -31.71 16.89
CA ASN A 208 17.33 -32.09 18.10
C ASN A 208 16.20 -31.10 18.46
N ILE A 209 15.54 -30.48 17.48
CA ILE A 209 14.42 -29.56 17.68
C ILE A 209 13.16 -30.38 17.96
N ARG A 210 12.54 -30.12 19.10
CA ARG A 210 11.28 -30.79 19.47
C ARG A 210 10.11 -30.08 18.84
N TYR A 211 9.25 -30.82 18.14
CA TYR A 211 8.00 -30.30 17.62
C TYR A 211 6.81 -30.78 18.44
N SER A 212 6.03 -29.89 18.96
CA SER A 212 4.77 -30.17 19.65
C SER A 212 3.59 -29.47 18.99
N THR A 213 2.44 -30.14 18.93
CA THR A 213 1.25 -29.59 18.27
C THR A 213 -0.02 -29.86 19.06
N ASN A 214 -0.83 -28.82 19.23
CA ASN A 214 -2.17 -28.90 19.79
C ASN A 214 -3.16 -28.20 18.83
N ILE A 215 -3.23 -28.73 17.62
CA ILE A 215 -4.11 -28.21 16.57
C ILE A 215 -5.46 -28.89 16.64
N THR A 216 -6.50 -28.11 16.91
CA THR A 216 -7.89 -28.58 16.91
C THR A 216 -8.38 -28.77 15.47
N ASN A 217 -9.45 -29.55 15.30
CA ASN A 217 -10.05 -29.83 14.00
C ASN A 217 -10.89 -28.64 13.48
N VAL A 218 -10.23 -27.49 13.31
CA VAL A 218 -10.86 -26.24 12.87
C VAL A 218 -10.71 -26.11 11.36
N LEU A 219 -11.75 -25.62 10.71
CA LEU A 219 -11.77 -25.31 9.29
C LEU A 219 -11.36 -23.85 9.06
N LEU A 220 -10.51 -23.63 8.07
CA LEU A 220 -10.05 -22.34 7.59
C LEU A 220 -10.47 -22.18 6.14
N LYS A 221 -11.03 -21.04 5.78
CA LYS A 221 -11.33 -20.71 4.38
C LYS A 221 -10.09 -20.07 3.77
N CYS A 222 -9.34 -20.86 3.00
CA CYS A 222 -8.05 -20.43 2.44
C CYS A 222 -7.68 -21.24 1.19
N ASP A 223 -6.71 -20.75 0.43
CA ASP A 223 -6.01 -21.55 -0.59
C ASP A 223 -4.99 -22.45 0.11
N LYS A 224 -5.19 -23.76 0.02
CA LYS A 224 -4.35 -24.75 0.69
C LYS A 224 -2.87 -24.59 0.33
N ASN A 225 -2.55 -24.53 -0.96
CA ASN A 225 -1.18 -24.56 -1.43
C ASN A 225 -0.41 -23.30 -1.04
N TRP A 226 -1.03 -22.14 -1.24
CA TRP A 226 -0.45 -20.86 -0.87
C TRP A 226 -0.31 -20.71 0.65
N THR A 227 -1.30 -21.19 1.42
CA THR A 227 -1.24 -21.14 2.88
C THR A 227 -0.14 -22.06 3.42
N VAL A 228 0.00 -23.26 2.87
CA VAL A 228 1.11 -24.18 3.22
C VAL A 228 2.46 -23.50 2.94
N GLU A 229 2.63 -22.86 1.80
CA GLU A 229 3.86 -22.14 1.46
C GLU A 229 4.14 -20.98 2.45
N ALA A 230 3.12 -20.21 2.83
CA ALA A 230 3.27 -19.16 3.82
C ALA A 230 3.72 -19.70 5.18
N ILE A 231 3.11 -20.79 5.64
CA ILE A 231 3.46 -21.44 6.90
C ILE A 231 4.87 -22.05 6.82
N GLN A 232 5.26 -22.65 5.69
CA GLN A 232 6.61 -23.17 5.47
C GLN A 232 7.69 -22.11 5.64
N ASN A 233 7.48 -20.92 5.10
CA ASN A 233 8.41 -19.79 5.26
C ASN A 233 8.53 -19.34 6.72
N ILE A 234 7.43 -19.35 7.47
CA ILE A 234 7.43 -19.03 8.91
C ILE A 234 8.19 -20.13 9.68
N VAL A 235 7.85 -21.39 9.46
CA VAL A 235 8.50 -22.56 10.12
C VAL A 235 10.00 -22.58 9.82
N LYS A 236 10.39 -22.35 8.55
CA LYS A 236 11.78 -22.23 8.15
C LYS A 236 12.50 -21.14 8.95
N ASN A 237 11.89 -19.97 9.07
CA ASN A 237 12.45 -18.87 9.84
C ASN A 237 12.63 -19.24 11.31
N CYS A 238 11.62 -19.84 11.95
CA CYS A 238 11.71 -20.33 13.32
C CYS A 238 12.89 -21.31 13.50
N ILE A 239 13.01 -22.31 12.62
CA ILE A 239 14.07 -23.32 12.68
C ILE A 239 15.45 -22.70 12.48
N GLU A 240 15.62 -21.77 11.54
CA GLU A 240 16.90 -21.11 11.26
C GLU A 240 17.42 -20.30 12.44
N HIS A 241 16.49 -19.72 13.23
CA HIS A 241 16.81 -18.86 14.37
C HIS A 241 16.77 -19.54 15.75
N MET A 242 16.49 -20.84 15.80
CA MET A 242 16.64 -21.64 17.01
C MET A 242 18.03 -22.22 17.16
N GLU A 243 18.45 -22.42 18.38
CA GLU A 243 19.62 -23.25 18.71
C GLU A 243 19.27 -24.76 18.68
N ASP A 244 20.28 -25.61 18.67
CA ASP A 244 20.07 -27.05 18.75
C ASP A 244 19.42 -27.44 20.09
N GLY A 245 18.40 -28.30 20.04
CA GLY A 245 17.60 -28.67 21.21
C GLY A 245 16.40 -27.72 21.48
N GLY A 246 16.16 -26.74 20.61
CA GLY A 246 15.02 -25.82 20.72
C GLY A 246 13.65 -26.52 20.61
N GLU A 247 12.59 -25.77 20.82
CA GLU A 247 11.20 -26.23 20.72
C GLU A 247 10.38 -25.37 19.77
N LEU A 248 9.67 -26.03 18.84
CA LEU A 248 8.70 -25.44 17.95
C LEU A 248 7.31 -25.93 18.34
N GLN A 249 6.42 -25.00 18.70
CA GLN A 249 5.05 -25.33 19.08
C GLN A 249 4.08 -24.79 18.04
N ALA A 250 3.03 -25.55 17.73
CA ALA A 250 1.95 -25.10 16.89
C ALA A 250 0.59 -25.41 17.51
N PHE A 251 -0.30 -24.43 17.59
CA PHE A 251 -1.66 -24.61 18.11
C PHE A 251 -2.65 -23.69 17.39
N THR A 252 -3.93 -23.96 17.56
CA THR A 252 -5.00 -23.16 16.97
C THR A 252 -5.84 -22.50 18.05
N ASN A 253 -6.25 -21.26 17.80
CA ASN A 253 -7.26 -20.56 18.56
C ASN A 253 -8.41 -20.18 17.61
N GLU A 254 -9.63 -20.29 18.11
CA GLU A 254 -10.82 -19.92 17.36
C GLU A 254 -11.67 -18.93 18.17
N THR A 255 -12.08 -17.88 17.51
CA THR A 255 -13.00 -16.86 18.02
C THR A 255 -14.21 -16.71 17.08
N ASN A 256 -15.18 -15.90 17.46
CA ASN A 256 -16.30 -15.57 16.58
C ASN A 256 -15.89 -14.73 15.37
N ILE A 257 -14.73 -14.05 15.41
CA ILE A 257 -14.27 -13.09 14.39
C ILE A 257 -13.21 -13.71 13.49
N PHE A 258 -12.31 -14.52 14.04
CA PHE A 258 -11.20 -15.13 13.30
C PHE A 258 -10.85 -16.51 13.85
N THR A 259 -10.21 -17.30 13.02
CA THR A 259 -9.47 -18.50 13.40
C THR A 259 -7.98 -18.21 13.17
N GLU A 260 -7.11 -18.58 14.10
CA GLU A 260 -5.67 -18.39 13.97
C GLU A 260 -4.89 -19.68 14.16
N ILE A 261 -3.84 -19.84 13.37
CA ILE A 261 -2.76 -20.81 13.62
C ILE A 261 -1.62 -20.05 14.29
N VAL A 262 -1.23 -20.50 15.44
CA VAL A 262 -0.11 -19.94 16.20
C VAL A 262 1.09 -20.85 16.06
N ILE A 263 2.24 -20.26 15.71
CA ILE A 263 3.54 -20.94 15.61
C ILE A 263 4.49 -20.21 16.54
N GLU A 264 5.05 -20.92 17.50
CA GLU A 264 5.91 -20.36 18.55
C GLU A 264 7.22 -21.15 18.63
N ASP A 265 8.34 -20.43 18.62
CA ASP A 265 9.69 -20.99 18.75
C ASP A 265 10.38 -20.48 20.01
N THR A 266 11.39 -21.23 20.45
CA THR A 266 12.28 -20.86 21.57
C THR A 266 13.63 -20.32 21.08
N GLY A 267 13.65 -19.68 19.93
CA GLY A 267 14.88 -19.16 19.30
C GLY A 267 15.42 -17.89 19.94
N CYS A 268 16.37 -17.25 19.26
CA CYS A 268 17.03 -16.05 19.74
C CYS A 268 16.09 -14.82 19.87
N GLY A 269 14.88 -14.92 19.34
CA GLY A 269 13.93 -13.80 19.32
C GLY A 269 14.34 -12.66 18.35
N ILE A 270 13.50 -11.64 18.30
CA ILE A 270 13.64 -10.49 17.42
C ILE A 270 13.71 -9.23 18.27
N THR A 271 14.62 -8.30 17.94
CA THR A 271 14.75 -7.03 18.65
C THR A 271 13.55 -6.11 18.38
N GLU A 272 13.25 -5.19 19.29
CA GLU A 272 12.20 -4.19 19.10
C GLU A 272 12.42 -3.30 17.87
N GLU A 273 13.69 -3.06 17.51
CA GLU A 273 14.08 -2.31 16.32
C GLU A 273 13.77 -3.07 15.02
N ASP A 274 14.01 -4.37 14.99
CA ASP A 274 13.81 -5.21 13.81
C ASP A 274 12.33 -5.60 13.60
N LEU A 275 11.55 -5.73 14.70
CA LEU A 275 10.19 -6.28 14.70
C LEU A 275 9.22 -5.60 13.70
N PRO A 276 9.21 -4.26 13.54
CA PRO A 276 8.36 -3.60 12.54
C PRO A 276 8.72 -3.93 11.09
N HIS A 277 9.96 -4.33 10.84
CA HIS A 277 10.55 -4.45 9.50
C HIS A 277 10.64 -5.88 8.98
N ILE A 278 10.39 -6.91 9.80
CA ILE A 278 10.59 -8.33 9.42
C ILE A 278 9.76 -8.78 8.22
N PHE A 279 8.67 -8.10 7.91
CA PHE A 279 7.83 -8.36 6.75
C PHE A 279 8.19 -7.50 5.53
N GLU A 280 9.16 -6.61 5.64
CA GLU A 280 9.67 -5.85 4.51
C GLU A 280 10.51 -6.74 3.60
N ARG A 281 10.45 -6.52 2.30
CA ARG A 281 11.22 -7.29 1.32
C ARG A 281 12.69 -6.97 1.47
N PHE A 282 13.52 -8.02 1.42
CA PHE A 282 14.98 -7.94 1.54
C PHE A 282 15.49 -7.46 2.90
N TYR A 283 14.60 -7.28 3.86
CA TYR A 283 15.01 -6.92 5.20
C TYR A 283 15.71 -8.09 5.90
N LYS A 284 16.83 -7.80 6.54
CA LYS A 284 17.62 -8.75 7.33
C LYS A 284 17.88 -8.14 8.69
N GLY A 285 17.35 -8.77 9.72
CA GLY A 285 17.67 -8.40 11.10
C GLY A 285 19.15 -8.67 11.45
N LYS A 286 19.60 -8.16 12.56
CA LYS A 286 21.00 -8.27 13.03
C LYS A 286 21.50 -9.72 13.15
N ASN A 287 20.59 -10.66 13.41
CA ASN A 287 20.88 -12.08 13.58
C ASN A 287 20.54 -12.94 12.35
N ALA A 288 20.33 -12.31 11.18
CA ALA A 288 19.99 -13.05 9.97
C ALA A 288 21.13 -13.98 9.52
N GLY A 289 20.80 -15.21 9.18
CA GLY A 289 21.74 -16.17 8.62
C GLY A 289 22.38 -15.66 7.32
N LYS A 290 23.63 -16.03 7.06
CA LYS A 290 24.39 -15.60 5.85
C LYS A 290 23.64 -15.92 4.55
N ASP A 291 22.84 -16.97 4.54
CA ASP A 291 22.11 -17.44 3.36
C ASP A 291 20.68 -16.90 3.26
N SER A 292 20.19 -16.20 4.27
CA SER A 292 18.86 -15.62 4.24
C SER A 292 18.81 -14.47 3.24
N VAL A 293 17.72 -14.38 2.46
CA VAL A 293 17.52 -13.31 1.46
C VAL A 293 16.57 -12.23 1.97
N GLY A 294 15.79 -12.51 3.02
CA GLY A 294 14.83 -11.56 3.58
C GLY A 294 13.53 -11.43 2.76
N ILE A 295 13.12 -12.48 2.04
CA ILE A 295 11.89 -12.45 1.21
C ILE A 295 10.82 -13.40 1.77
N GLY A 296 11.18 -14.42 2.51
CA GLY A 296 10.25 -15.48 2.94
C GLY A 296 9.07 -14.95 3.78
N LEU A 297 9.34 -14.17 4.82
CA LEU A 297 8.29 -13.59 5.67
C LEU A 297 7.44 -12.54 4.91
N ALA A 298 8.05 -11.76 4.02
CA ALA A 298 7.33 -10.84 3.13
C ALA A 298 6.35 -11.59 2.21
N LEU A 299 6.79 -12.71 1.64
CA LEU A 299 5.92 -13.57 0.83
C LEU A 299 4.77 -14.15 1.69
N SER A 300 5.07 -14.65 2.90
CA SER A 300 4.03 -15.15 3.81
C SER A 300 2.96 -14.09 4.10
N LYS A 301 3.39 -12.87 4.43
CA LYS A 301 2.46 -11.75 4.70
C LYS A 301 1.61 -11.41 3.49
N THR A 302 2.22 -11.35 2.30
CA THR A 302 1.51 -11.07 1.05
C THR A 302 0.48 -12.17 0.74
N ILE A 303 0.84 -13.44 0.88
CA ILE A 303 -0.05 -14.58 0.66
C ILE A 303 -1.26 -14.53 1.60
N ILE A 304 -1.03 -14.34 2.89
CA ILE A 304 -2.10 -14.35 3.89
C ILE A 304 -3.03 -13.12 3.71
N ASN A 305 -2.44 -11.95 3.46
CA ASN A 305 -3.23 -10.73 3.21
C ASN A 305 -4.12 -10.86 1.96
N SER A 306 -3.63 -11.50 0.89
CA SER A 306 -4.42 -11.72 -0.33
C SER A 306 -5.59 -12.67 -0.14
N GLN A 307 -5.63 -13.41 0.97
CA GLN A 307 -6.72 -14.29 1.39
C GLN A 307 -7.59 -13.67 2.51
N HIS A 308 -7.55 -12.35 2.69
CA HIS A 308 -8.26 -11.63 3.76
C HIS A 308 -7.85 -12.09 5.18
N GLY A 309 -6.62 -12.57 5.34
CA GLY A 309 -6.01 -12.88 6.61
C GLY A 309 -5.00 -11.83 7.05
N ASP A 310 -4.33 -12.09 8.18
CA ASP A 310 -3.24 -11.26 8.68
C ASP A 310 -2.19 -12.11 9.42
N ILE A 311 -0.95 -11.63 9.49
CA ILE A 311 0.10 -12.23 10.32
C ILE A 311 0.54 -11.20 11.35
N LEU A 312 0.35 -11.55 12.62
CA LEU A 312 0.87 -10.79 13.75
C LEU A 312 2.07 -11.51 14.34
N VAL A 313 3.00 -10.74 14.88
CA VAL A 313 4.21 -11.28 15.48
C VAL A 313 4.41 -10.66 16.86
N ALA A 314 4.79 -11.49 17.82
CA ALA A 314 5.26 -11.07 19.14
C ALA A 314 6.58 -11.78 19.42
N SER A 315 7.60 -11.06 19.82
CA SER A 315 8.91 -11.63 20.09
C SER A 315 9.60 -10.92 21.24
N THR A 316 10.43 -11.65 21.94
CA THR A 316 11.28 -11.11 23.00
C THR A 316 12.68 -11.66 22.77
N PRO A 317 13.71 -10.82 22.68
CA PRO A 317 15.10 -11.26 22.54
C PRO A 317 15.48 -12.28 23.61
N GLY A 318 16.05 -13.41 23.18
CA GLY A 318 16.46 -14.53 24.04
C GLY A 318 15.34 -15.43 24.55
N LYS A 319 14.07 -15.20 24.18
CA LYS A 319 12.94 -16.04 24.59
C LYS A 319 12.21 -16.73 23.43
N GLY A 320 12.41 -16.24 22.20
CA GLY A 320 11.78 -16.78 21.02
C GLY A 320 10.78 -15.85 20.35
N THR A 321 10.08 -16.39 19.36
CA THR A 321 9.14 -15.65 18.53
C THR A 321 7.82 -16.40 18.39
N LYS A 322 6.73 -15.64 18.37
CA LYS A 322 5.36 -16.15 18.22
C LYS A 322 4.73 -15.49 17.01
N PHE A 323 4.36 -16.28 16.02
CA PHE A 323 3.61 -15.87 14.84
C PHE A 323 2.16 -16.28 14.95
N ASN A 324 1.24 -15.34 14.79
CA ASN A 324 -0.20 -15.58 14.77
C ASN A 324 -0.72 -15.37 13.34
N VAL A 325 -1.01 -16.45 12.63
CA VAL A 325 -1.58 -16.41 11.27
C VAL A 325 -3.10 -16.46 11.38
N ARG A 326 -3.75 -15.33 11.12
CA ARG A 326 -5.20 -15.14 11.30
C ARG A 326 -5.96 -15.18 9.99
N PHE A 327 -7.09 -15.86 10.01
CA PHE A 327 -8.07 -15.87 8.93
C PHE A 327 -9.40 -15.35 9.48
N TYR A 328 -9.87 -14.24 8.93
CA TYR A 328 -11.11 -13.61 9.39
C TYR A 328 -12.34 -14.36 8.86
N LYS A 329 -13.30 -14.59 9.74
CA LYS A 329 -14.58 -15.18 9.37
C LYS A 329 -15.43 -14.11 8.69
N THR A 330 -16.06 -14.46 7.58
CA THR A 330 -17.04 -13.57 6.96
C THR A 330 -18.21 -13.42 7.94
N ILE A 331 -18.41 -12.24 8.51
CA ILE A 331 -19.61 -11.94 9.27
C ILE A 331 -20.72 -11.76 8.24
N ILE A 332 -21.66 -12.70 8.21
CA ILE A 332 -22.87 -12.65 7.38
C ILE A 332 -23.83 -11.62 7.94
#